data_aa8a427f9ccbaff7aaed757fb8cc8792
#
_entry.id   aa8a427f9ccbaff7aaed757fb8cc8792
#
_cell.length_a   1.000
_cell.length_b   1.000
_cell.length_c   1.000
_cell.angle_alpha   90.00
_cell.angle_beta   90.00
_cell.angle_gamma   90.00
#
_symmetry.space_group_name_H-M   'P 1'
#
loop_
_entity.id
_entity.type
_entity.pdbx_description
1 polymer ?
#
loop_
_entity_poly.entity_id
_entity_poly.type
_entity_poly.pdbx_seq_one_letter_code
_entity_poly.pdbx_strand_id
1 'polypeptide(L)'
;NIEIKVQGDHSLNKRSMEKLIKLMSEFGAEFLPKNKFNFPLKIISTEMPIGINYKSGVSAQLKSAAILAGLNAFGNTEIIETEKSRDHTENMLLQNSSSIKIIKGKKKIIKIYGKKSLNSINVNIPGDPSSAAFFTALALLNKNSSLKIKNVGINPTRIGFYELLKKSGAKIRFTNRKRKNNELIGDIF
;
A
#
# COMPACT_ATOMS: atom_id res chain seq x y z
N ASN A 1 20.41 -11.51 15.92
CA ASN A 1 19.29 -10.58 15.98
C ASN A 1 19.78 -9.14 15.74
N ILE A 2 19.02 -8.37 14.97
CA ILE A 2 19.31 -6.96 14.73
C ILE A 2 18.44 -6.13 15.66
N GLU A 3 19.05 -5.18 16.37
CA GLU A 3 18.33 -4.20 17.17
C GLU A 3 18.30 -2.83 16.49
N ILE A 4 17.12 -2.23 16.38
CA ILE A 4 16.93 -0.93 15.75
C ILE A 4 16.13 -0.04 16.68
N LYS A 5 16.65 1.16 16.98
CA LYS A 5 15.87 2.22 17.64
C LYS A 5 15.13 3.03 16.58
N VAL A 6 13.81 3.11 16.69
CA VAL A 6 12.96 3.87 15.79
C VAL A 6 12.35 5.04 16.53
N GLN A 7 12.48 6.23 15.95
CA GLN A 7 11.89 7.46 16.47
C GLN A 7 11.37 8.30 15.30
N GLY A 8 10.40 9.13 15.55
CA GLY A 8 9.86 10.07 14.59
C GLY A 8 9.92 11.51 15.08
N ASP A 9 9.36 12.41 14.32
CA ASP A 9 9.08 13.77 14.78
C ASP A 9 7.98 13.80 15.86
N HIS A 10 7.68 14.98 16.36
CA HIS A 10 6.65 15.15 17.41
C HIS A 10 5.27 14.63 16.97
N SER A 11 4.88 14.76 15.69
CA SER A 11 3.61 14.29 15.17
C SER A 11 3.57 12.77 15.08
N LEU A 12 4.62 12.15 14.55
CA LEU A 12 4.70 10.71 14.39
C LEU A 12 4.80 9.98 15.74
N ASN A 13 5.51 10.55 16.71
CA ASN A 13 5.65 9.99 18.06
C ASN A 13 4.32 9.93 18.83
N LYS A 14 3.32 10.73 18.43
CA LYS A 14 1.97 10.69 19.03
C LYS A 14 1.08 9.62 18.42
N ARG A 15 1.44 9.07 17.26
CA ARG A 15 0.59 8.09 16.56
C ARG A 15 0.74 6.71 17.18
N SER A 16 -0.40 6.02 17.34
CA SER A 16 -0.38 4.63 17.77
C SER A 16 0.13 3.73 16.64
N MET A 17 1.12 2.91 16.97
CA MET A 17 1.68 1.84 16.13
C MET A 17 1.19 0.46 16.56
N GLU A 18 0.20 0.39 17.45
CA GLU A 18 -0.26 -0.85 18.09
C GLU A 18 -0.57 -1.97 17.08
N LYS A 19 -1.34 -1.66 16.03
CA LYS A 19 -1.70 -2.64 15.00
C LYS A 19 -0.48 -3.17 14.24
N LEU A 20 0.50 -2.29 13.96
CA LEU A 20 1.74 -2.69 13.30
C LEU A 20 2.61 -3.53 14.23
N ILE A 21 2.73 -3.13 15.48
CA ILE A 21 3.50 -3.86 16.50
C ILE A 21 2.93 -5.27 16.67
N LYS A 22 1.62 -5.40 16.86
CA LYS A 22 0.95 -6.71 16.97
C LYS A 22 1.21 -7.57 15.73
N LEU A 23 1.04 -7.02 14.53
CA LEU A 23 1.27 -7.73 13.29
C LEU A 23 2.73 -8.21 13.16
N MET A 24 3.70 -7.34 13.43
CA MET A 24 5.12 -7.72 13.31
C MET A 24 5.54 -8.71 14.40
N SER A 25 4.93 -8.66 15.58
CA SER A 25 5.16 -9.64 16.64
C SER A 25 4.67 -11.04 16.26
N GLU A 26 3.61 -11.17 15.44
CA GLU A 26 3.19 -12.46 14.90
C GLU A 26 4.27 -13.08 13.98
N PHE A 27 5.06 -12.26 13.31
CA PHE A 27 6.23 -12.71 12.54
C PHE A 27 7.47 -13.00 13.41
N GLY A 28 7.41 -12.71 14.72
CA GLY A 28 8.48 -12.97 15.67
C GLY A 28 9.34 -11.75 16.04
N ALA A 29 8.97 -10.54 15.64
CA ALA A 29 9.66 -9.32 16.09
C ALA A 29 9.27 -8.96 17.52
N GLU A 30 10.23 -8.45 18.30
CA GLU A 30 10.00 -7.94 19.67
C GLU A 30 10.11 -6.42 19.69
N PHE A 31 9.28 -5.77 20.51
CA PHE A 31 9.23 -4.32 20.66
C PHE A 31 9.45 -3.92 22.12
N LEU A 32 10.34 -2.96 22.36
CA LEU A 32 10.66 -2.47 23.69
C LEU A 32 10.51 -0.94 23.78
N PRO A 33 10.03 -0.41 24.93
CA PRO A 33 9.53 -1.13 26.09
C PRO A 33 8.22 -1.87 25.79
N LYS A 34 7.99 -2.97 26.49
CA LYS A 34 6.71 -3.72 26.38
C LYS A 34 5.53 -2.81 26.75
N ASN A 35 4.38 -3.05 26.10
CA ASN A 35 3.13 -2.29 26.29
C ASN A 35 3.21 -0.80 25.92
N LYS A 36 4.25 -0.38 25.21
CA LYS A 36 4.32 0.94 24.59
C LYS A 36 4.00 0.82 23.10
N PHE A 37 3.06 1.62 22.61
CA PHE A 37 2.54 1.55 21.24
C PHE A 37 2.79 2.81 20.42
N ASN A 38 3.71 3.65 20.84
CA ASN A 38 4.11 4.85 20.12
C ASN A 38 5.63 5.06 20.20
N PHE A 39 6.19 5.77 19.24
CA PHE A 39 7.63 6.04 19.20
C PHE A 39 8.08 6.96 20.37
N PRO A 40 9.37 6.90 20.78
CA PRO A 40 10.40 6.00 20.26
C PRO A 40 10.25 4.57 20.80
N LEU A 41 10.63 3.60 19.95
CA LEU A 41 10.62 2.17 20.26
C LEU A 41 11.95 1.53 19.83
N LYS A 42 12.35 0.45 20.51
CA LYS A 42 13.38 -0.47 20.04
C LYS A 42 12.68 -1.69 19.40
N ILE A 43 13.11 -2.07 18.22
CA ILE A 43 12.68 -3.28 17.52
C ILE A 43 13.84 -4.26 17.59
N ILE A 44 13.55 -5.48 17.98
CA ILE A 44 14.49 -6.60 17.96
C ILE A 44 13.95 -7.58 16.90
N SER A 45 14.76 -7.84 15.89
CA SER A 45 14.39 -8.80 14.83
C SER A 45 14.48 -10.24 15.33
N THR A 46 13.78 -11.15 14.65
CA THR A 46 13.98 -12.58 14.79
C THR A 46 14.85 -13.11 13.65
N GLU A 47 15.62 -14.16 13.89
CA GLU A 47 16.37 -14.88 12.86
C GLU A 47 15.47 -15.84 12.06
N MET A 48 14.35 -16.25 12.66
CA MET A 48 13.40 -17.17 12.05
C MET A 48 11.98 -16.57 12.00
N PRO A 49 11.74 -15.53 11.18
CA PRO A 49 10.39 -15.09 10.95
C PRO A 49 9.58 -16.18 10.26
N ILE A 50 8.40 -16.51 10.78
CA ILE A 50 7.52 -17.55 10.23
C ILE A 50 6.33 -16.91 9.52
N GLY A 51 5.84 -17.59 8.47
CA GLY A 51 4.64 -17.16 7.76
C GLY A 51 3.38 -17.25 8.63
N ILE A 52 2.47 -16.33 8.42
CA ILE A 52 1.24 -16.17 9.23
C ILE A 52 -0.02 -16.14 8.37
N ASN A 53 -1.17 -16.33 9.01
CA ASN A 53 -2.48 -16.05 8.44
C ASN A 53 -3.01 -14.73 8.98
N TYR A 54 -3.11 -13.71 8.12
CA TYR A 54 -3.50 -12.36 8.51
C TYR A 54 -4.81 -11.92 7.85
N LYS A 55 -5.75 -11.42 8.63
CA LYS A 55 -6.97 -10.78 8.12
C LYS A 55 -6.72 -9.27 8.04
N SER A 56 -6.54 -8.76 6.83
CA SER A 56 -6.36 -7.33 6.62
C SER A 56 -7.72 -6.62 6.63
N GLY A 57 -7.80 -5.50 7.36
CA GLY A 57 -8.89 -4.55 7.26
C GLY A 57 -8.62 -3.52 6.15
N VAL A 58 -9.14 -2.31 6.31
CA VAL A 58 -9.03 -1.18 5.35
C VAL A 58 -7.61 -0.64 5.17
N SER A 59 -6.66 -0.97 6.04
CA SER A 59 -5.31 -0.40 6.00
C SER A 59 -4.43 -1.09 4.96
N ALA A 60 -4.22 -0.41 3.83
CA ALA A 60 -3.25 -0.85 2.83
C ALA A 60 -1.81 -0.89 3.37
N GLN A 61 -1.46 -0.05 4.34
CA GLN A 61 -0.13 -0.03 4.95
C GLN A 61 0.14 -1.29 5.77
N LEU A 62 -0.82 -1.73 6.61
CA LEU A 62 -0.68 -2.98 7.35
C LEU A 62 -0.67 -4.19 6.41
N LYS A 63 -1.49 -4.18 5.36
CA LYS A 63 -1.46 -5.22 4.33
C LYS A 63 -0.09 -5.27 3.66
N SER A 64 0.48 -4.14 3.26
CA SER A 64 1.83 -4.07 2.68
C SER A 64 2.90 -4.53 3.65
N ALA A 65 2.79 -4.18 4.94
CA ALA A 65 3.71 -4.66 5.97
C ALA A 65 3.69 -6.19 6.09
N ALA A 66 2.49 -6.80 6.11
CA ALA A 66 2.33 -8.26 6.14
C ALA A 66 2.90 -8.92 4.87
N ILE A 67 2.71 -8.33 3.69
CA ILE A 67 3.27 -8.81 2.43
C ILE A 67 4.81 -8.79 2.49
N LEU A 68 5.41 -7.65 2.86
CA LEU A 68 6.87 -7.49 2.89
C LEU A 68 7.53 -8.36 3.97
N ALA A 69 6.90 -8.49 5.14
CA ALA A 69 7.37 -9.42 6.18
C ALA A 69 7.28 -10.88 5.70
N GLY A 70 6.16 -11.25 5.06
CA GLY A 70 5.95 -12.58 4.51
C GLY A 70 6.96 -12.99 3.45
N LEU A 71 7.48 -12.06 2.64
CA LEU A 71 8.56 -12.33 1.68
C LEU A 71 9.85 -12.77 2.38
N ASN A 72 10.08 -12.32 3.61
CA ASN A 72 11.26 -12.67 4.41
C ASN A 72 11.01 -13.84 5.38
N ALA A 73 9.77 -14.27 5.54
CA ALA A 73 9.41 -15.34 6.46
C ALA A 73 9.73 -16.73 5.89
N PHE A 74 9.90 -17.69 6.77
CA PHE A 74 9.91 -19.10 6.40
C PHE A 74 8.48 -19.59 6.22
N GLY A 75 8.24 -20.37 5.17
CA GLY A 75 6.90 -20.85 4.82
C GLY A 75 6.06 -19.83 4.06
N ASN A 76 4.75 -19.96 4.16
CA ASN A 76 3.80 -19.14 3.43
C ASN A 76 3.07 -18.15 4.37
N THR A 77 2.83 -16.96 3.88
CA THR A 77 1.91 -16.00 4.53
C THR A 77 0.66 -15.89 3.69
N GLU A 78 -0.51 -16.04 4.31
CA GLU A 78 -1.80 -15.84 3.65
C GLU A 78 -2.49 -14.60 4.21
N ILE A 79 -2.82 -13.66 3.34
CA ILE A 79 -3.51 -12.44 3.72
C ILE A 79 -4.91 -12.49 3.13
N ILE A 80 -5.92 -12.52 4.01
CA ILE A 80 -7.33 -12.50 3.63
C ILE A 80 -7.79 -11.04 3.65
N GLU A 81 -8.03 -10.47 2.47
CA GLU A 81 -8.56 -9.11 2.35
C GLU A 81 -10.06 -9.12 2.64
N THR A 82 -10.45 -8.59 3.81
CA THR A 82 -11.85 -8.50 4.23
C THR A 82 -12.53 -7.27 3.66
N GLU A 83 -11.78 -6.21 3.47
CA GLU A 83 -12.23 -4.95 2.90
C GLU A 83 -11.25 -4.46 1.84
N LYS A 84 -11.78 -3.95 0.74
CA LYS A 84 -10.97 -3.48 -0.38
C LYS A 84 -10.09 -2.31 0.04
N SER A 85 -8.80 -2.45 -0.13
CA SER A 85 -7.81 -1.40 0.11
C SER A 85 -6.90 -1.21 -1.10
N ARG A 86 -5.98 -0.24 -1.05
CA ARG A 86 -5.01 0.00 -2.13
C ARG A 86 -4.16 -1.24 -2.39
N ASP A 87 -3.88 -1.53 -3.67
CA ASP A 87 -3.24 -2.78 -4.12
C ASP A 87 -1.91 -2.57 -4.86
N HIS A 88 -1.26 -1.44 -4.61
CA HIS A 88 0.01 -1.09 -5.28
C HIS A 88 1.13 -2.10 -5.01
N THR A 89 1.25 -2.59 -3.76
CA THR A 89 2.27 -3.56 -3.38
C THR A 89 2.07 -4.88 -4.11
N GLU A 90 0.83 -5.35 -4.19
CA GLU A 90 0.47 -6.56 -4.95
C GLU A 90 0.78 -6.38 -6.45
N ASN A 91 0.37 -5.25 -7.02
CA ASN A 91 0.60 -4.96 -8.44
C ASN A 91 2.10 -4.91 -8.78
N MET A 92 2.91 -4.33 -7.90
CA MET A 92 4.36 -4.30 -8.05
C MET A 92 4.96 -5.72 -7.98
N LEU A 93 4.55 -6.52 -7.00
CA LEU A 93 5.08 -7.86 -6.76
C LEU A 93 4.61 -8.91 -7.78
N LEU A 94 3.49 -8.67 -8.46
CA LEU A 94 3.04 -9.57 -9.54
C LEU A 94 4.05 -9.72 -10.70
N GLN A 95 5.06 -8.86 -10.78
CA GLN A 95 6.20 -9.05 -11.67
C GLN A 95 7.14 -10.17 -11.19
N ASN A 96 7.00 -10.61 -9.94
CA ASN A 96 7.70 -11.70 -9.29
C ASN A 96 6.71 -12.82 -8.91
N SER A 97 6.08 -13.43 -9.91
CA SER A 97 4.97 -14.38 -9.74
C SER A 97 5.32 -15.64 -8.92
N SER A 98 6.60 -15.96 -8.77
CA SER A 98 7.09 -17.03 -7.88
C SER A 98 6.91 -16.70 -6.39
N SER A 99 6.81 -15.41 -6.04
CA SER A 99 6.77 -14.95 -4.65
C SER A 99 5.38 -14.56 -4.19
N ILE A 100 4.44 -14.32 -5.13
CA ILE A 100 3.08 -13.87 -4.81
C ILE A 100 2.04 -14.56 -5.70
N LYS A 101 0.91 -14.94 -5.11
CA LYS A 101 -0.28 -15.41 -5.83
C LYS A 101 -1.52 -14.71 -5.28
N ILE A 102 -2.36 -14.19 -6.17
CA ILE A 102 -3.63 -13.56 -5.81
C ILE A 102 -4.77 -14.48 -6.23
N ILE A 103 -5.56 -14.91 -5.28
CA ILE A 103 -6.74 -15.75 -5.49
C ILE A 103 -7.97 -14.88 -5.29
N LYS A 104 -8.79 -14.76 -6.35
CA LYS A 104 -10.04 -14.00 -6.34
C LYS A 104 -11.20 -14.97 -6.14
N GLY A 105 -12.06 -14.69 -5.16
CA GLY A 105 -13.25 -15.46 -4.84
C GLY A 105 -14.21 -14.59 -4.03
N LYS A 106 -15.03 -15.20 -3.16
CA LYS A 106 -15.86 -14.44 -2.20
C LYS A 106 -15.04 -13.48 -1.35
N LYS A 107 -13.80 -13.84 -1.06
CA LYS A 107 -12.77 -12.98 -0.46
C LYS A 107 -11.52 -13.04 -1.32
N LYS A 108 -10.76 -11.95 -1.39
CA LYS A 108 -9.46 -11.94 -2.05
C LYS A 108 -8.43 -12.47 -1.06
N ILE A 109 -7.67 -13.47 -1.49
CA ILE A 109 -6.57 -14.05 -0.72
C ILE A 109 -5.27 -13.71 -1.45
N ILE A 110 -4.32 -13.15 -0.72
CA ILE A 110 -2.97 -12.87 -1.19
C ILE A 110 -2.06 -13.87 -0.49
N LYS A 111 -1.47 -14.77 -1.27
CA LYS A 111 -0.54 -15.79 -0.78
C LYS A 111 0.88 -15.38 -1.12
N ILE A 112 1.71 -15.28 -0.11
CA ILE A 112 3.12 -14.92 -0.22
C ILE A 112 3.95 -16.16 0.07
N TYR A 113 4.84 -16.47 -0.84
CA TYR A 113 5.82 -17.55 -0.70
C TYR A 113 7.13 -16.95 -0.21
N GLY A 114 7.44 -17.19 1.05
CA GLY A 114 8.61 -16.60 1.69
C GLY A 114 9.95 -17.17 1.19
N LYS A 115 11.02 -16.40 1.41
CA LYS A 115 12.41 -16.78 1.03
C LYS A 115 12.60 -17.07 -0.46
N LYS A 116 11.70 -16.62 -1.32
CA LYS A 116 11.89 -16.68 -2.77
C LYS A 116 12.72 -15.50 -3.26
N SER A 117 13.63 -15.74 -4.17
CA SER A 117 14.40 -14.68 -4.82
C SER A 117 13.47 -13.75 -5.60
N LEU A 118 13.64 -12.46 -5.41
CA LEU A 118 12.95 -11.43 -6.19
C LEU A 118 13.86 -10.98 -7.33
N ASN A 119 13.34 -10.97 -8.54
CA ASN A 119 14.00 -10.35 -9.68
C ASN A 119 13.91 -8.83 -9.56
N SER A 120 14.94 -8.15 -10.03
CA SER A 120 14.89 -6.68 -10.16
C SER A 120 13.77 -6.25 -11.08
N ILE A 121 13.10 -5.17 -10.74
CA ILE A 121 12.01 -4.60 -11.54
C ILE A 121 12.32 -3.15 -11.89
N ASN A 122 12.03 -2.78 -13.14
CA ASN A 122 12.06 -1.40 -13.58
C ASN A 122 10.66 -0.81 -13.42
N VAL A 123 10.51 0.15 -12.53
CA VAL A 123 9.23 0.80 -12.25
C VAL A 123 9.26 2.26 -12.68
N ASN A 124 8.28 2.64 -13.48
CA ASN A 124 8.02 4.04 -13.79
C ASN A 124 6.90 4.55 -12.89
N ILE A 125 7.23 5.40 -11.94
CA ILE A 125 6.28 5.91 -10.94
C ILE A 125 5.45 7.02 -11.59
N PRO A 126 4.11 6.85 -11.68
CA PRO A 126 3.22 7.91 -12.17
C PRO A 126 3.03 9.01 -11.12
N GLY A 127 2.47 10.15 -11.56
CA GLY A 127 2.05 11.21 -10.66
C GLY A 127 1.02 10.73 -9.63
N ASP A 128 1.07 11.29 -8.42
CA ASP A 128 0.14 10.95 -7.35
C ASP A 128 -1.23 11.61 -7.59
N PRO A 129 -2.33 10.82 -7.67
CA PRO A 129 -3.67 11.39 -7.83
C PRO A 129 -4.11 12.27 -6.65
N SER A 130 -3.58 12.06 -5.45
CA SER A 130 -3.90 12.91 -4.30
C SER A 130 -3.27 14.30 -4.45
N SER A 131 -2.04 14.39 -4.92
CA SER A 131 -1.41 15.68 -5.24
C SER A 131 -2.09 16.37 -6.43
N ALA A 132 -2.48 15.62 -7.45
CA ALA A 132 -3.22 16.13 -8.59
C ALA A 132 -4.62 16.66 -8.22
N ALA A 133 -5.21 16.18 -7.13
CA ALA A 133 -6.54 16.60 -6.67
C ALA A 133 -6.60 18.09 -6.32
N PHE A 134 -5.53 18.66 -5.76
CA PHE A 134 -5.47 20.11 -5.45
C PHE A 134 -5.59 20.96 -6.71
N PHE A 135 -4.86 20.62 -7.75
CA PHE A 135 -4.94 21.34 -9.04
C PHE A 135 -6.27 21.10 -9.75
N THR A 136 -6.84 19.91 -9.63
CA THR A 136 -8.17 19.62 -10.16
C THR A 136 -9.24 20.49 -9.48
N ALA A 137 -9.19 20.58 -8.14
CA ALA A 137 -10.10 21.45 -7.38
C ALA A 137 -9.94 22.91 -7.78
N LEU A 138 -8.68 23.39 -7.91
CA LEU A 138 -8.41 24.77 -8.35
C LEU A 138 -9.02 25.05 -9.73
N ALA A 139 -8.88 24.14 -10.70
CA ALA A 139 -9.46 24.31 -12.02
C ALA A 139 -11.00 24.33 -11.99
N LEU A 140 -11.62 23.50 -11.16
CA LEU A 140 -13.09 23.45 -11.04
C LEU A 140 -13.68 24.68 -10.35
N LEU A 141 -12.93 25.34 -9.47
CA LEU A 141 -13.37 26.55 -8.77
C LEU A 141 -13.22 27.82 -9.62
N ASN A 142 -12.45 27.77 -10.71
CA ASN A 142 -12.23 28.91 -11.57
C ASN A 142 -13.08 28.83 -12.84
N LYS A 143 -13.81 29.89 -13.15
CA LYS A 143 -14.60 30.01 -14.39
C LYS A 143 -13.66 29.99 -15.61
N ASN A 144 -14.12 29.37 -16.71
CA ASN A 144 -13.43 29.32 -18.00
C ASN A 144 -12.01 28.73 -17.93
N SER A 145 -11.72 27.92 -16.92
CA SER A 145 -10.43 27.23 -16.81
C SER A 145 -10.51 25.82 -17.38
N SER A 146 -9.40 25.35 -17.89
CA SER A 146 -9.18 23.95 -18.25
C SER A 146 -7.80 23.52 -17.77
N LEU A 147 -7.69 22.26 -17.38
CA LEU A 147 -6.45 21.70 -16.85
C LEU A 147 -6.25 20.29 -17.38
N LYS A 148 -5.03 19.99 -17.81
CA LYS A 148 -4.62 18.63 -18.14
C LYS A 148 -3.41 18.25 -17.30
N ILE A 149 -3.56 17.23 -16.45
CA ILE A 149 -2.48 16.66 -15.64
C ILE A 149 -2.09 15.32 -16.27
N LYS A 150 -0.84 15.24 -16.75
CA LYS A 150 -0.37 14.08 -17.50
C LYS A 150 0.23 13.01 -16.59
N ASN A 151 0.13 11.75 -17.04
CA ASN A 151 0.84 10.61 -16.47
C ASN A 151 0.56 10.40 -14.97
N VAL A 152 -0.71 10.46 -14.57
CA VAL A 152 -1.15 10.26 -13.18
C VAL A 152 -1.59 8.81 -12.98
N GLY A 153 -1.33 8.25 -11.79
CA GLY A 153 -1.87 6.97 -11.39
C GLY A 153 -3.39 7.06 -11.23
N ILE A 154 -4.12 6.30 -12.04
CA ILE A 154 -5.59 6.27 -12.01
C ILE A 154 -6.11 4.91 -11.55
N ASN A 155 -5.41 4.30 -10.58
CA ASN A 155 -5.85 3.08 -9.93
C ASN A 155 -7.25 3.29 -9.32
N PRO A 156 -8.22 2.40 -9.58
CA PRO A 156 -9.60 2.54 -9.07
C PRO A 156 -9.70 2.66 -7.54
N THR A 157 -8.69 2.19 -6.81
CA THR A 157 -8.63 2.32 -5.34
C THR A 157 -8.16 3.71 -4.87
N ARG A 158 -7.75 4.59 -5.80
CA ARG A 158 -7.17 5.92 -5.52
C ARG A 158 -7.96 7.10 -6.09
N ILE A 159 -8.85 6.85 -7.02
CA ILE A 159 -9.55 7.91 -7.77
C ILE A 159 -10.94 8.27 -7.22
N GLY A 160 -11.26 7.84 -5.99
CA GLY A 160 -12.58 8.09 -5.38
C GLY A 160 -12.98 9.56 -5.35
N PHE A 161 -12.04 10.47 -5.10
CA PHE A 161 -12.27 11.90 -5.16
C PHE A 161 -12.77 12.36 -6.55
N TYR A 162 -12.13 11.92 -7.62
CA TYR A 162 -12.52 12.26 -8.99
C TYR A 162 -13.87 11.66 -9.37
N GLU A 163 -14.13 10.42 -8.96
CA GLU A 163 -15.42 9.78 -9.22
C GLU A 163 -16.56 10.46 -8.45
N LEU A 164 -16.30 10.94 -7.23
CA LEU A 164 -17.26 11.74 -6.47
C LEU A 164 -17.57 13.06 -7.20
N LEU A 165 -16.55 13.81 -7.61
CA LEU A 165 -16.73 15.07 -8.34
C LEU A 165 -17.48 14.88 -9.66
N LYS A 166 -17.17 13.80 -10.41
CA LYS A 166 -17.90 13.45 -11.64
C LYS A 166 -19.39 13.19 -11.36
N LYS A 167 -19.71 12.46 -10.29
CA LYS A 167 -21.10 12.22 -9.86
C LYS A 167 -21.79 13.54 -9.46
N SER A 168 -21.05 14.50 -8.97
CA SER A 168 -21.55 15.86 -8.65
C SER A 168 -21.61 16.80 -9.87
N GLY A 169 -21.39 16.30 -11.09
CA GLY A 169 -21.51 17.06 -12.33
C GLY A 169 -20.22 17.69 -12.87
N ALA A 170 -19.07 17.46 -12.22
CA ALA A 170 -17.81 17.96 -12.72
C ALA A 170 -17.40 17.29 -14.04
N LYS A 171 -16.95 18.09 -15.01
CA LYS A 171 -16.52 17.61 -16.34
C LYS A 171 -15.09 17.07 -16.28
N ILE A 172 -14.90 15.92 -15.61
CA ILE A 172 -13.59 15.27 -15.48
C ILE A 172 -13.53 14.06 -16.40
N ARG A 173 -12.45 13.91 -17.16
CA ARG A 173 -12.21 12.78 -18.05
C ARG A 173 -10.82 12.19 -17.80
N PHE A 174 -10.72 10.88 -17.84
CA PHE A 174 -9.44 10.16 -17.86
C PHE A 174 -9.12 9.76 -19.30
N THR A 175 -8.04 10.28 -19.85
CA THR A 175 -7.60 10.06 -21.22
C THR A 175 -6.24 9.35 -21.25
N ASN A 176 -5.78 8.89 -22.41
CA ASN A 176 -4.48 8.22 -22.59
C ASN A 176 -4.22 7.09 -21.58
N ARG A 177 -5.29 6.31 -21.27
CA ARG A 177 -5.20 5.23 -20.30
C ARG A 177 -4.30 4.11 -20.81
N LYS A 178 -3.35 3.71 -19.99
CA LYS A 178 -2.46 2.57 -20.27
C LYS A 178 -2.16 1.81 -18.98
N ARG A 179 -1.83 0.53 -19.12
CA ARG A 179 -1.34 -0.27 -18.00
C ARG A 179 0.17 -0.41 -18.11
N LYS A 180 0.90 -0.03 -17.05
CA LYS A 180 2.34 -0.19 -16.96
C LYS A 180 2.69 -0.72 -15.58
N ASN A 181 3.53 -1.76 -15.51
CA ASN A 181 3.90 -2.45 -14.27
C ASN A 181 2.68 -2.84 -13.41
N ASN A 182 1.62 -3.35 -14.04
CA ASN A 182 0.31 -3.67 -13.46
C ASN A 182 -0.47 -2.47 -12.87
N GLU A 183 0.04 -1.25 -12.94
CA GLU A 183 -0.66 -0.03 -12.55
C GLU A 183 -1.37 0.62 -13.73
N LEU A 184 -2.56 1.15 -13.48
CA LEU A 184 -3.31 1.93 -14.46
C LEU A 184 -2.89 3.39 -14.37
N ILE A 185 -2.44 3.93 -15.49
CA ILE A 185 -1.93 5.29 -15.63
C ILE A 185 -2.73 6.00 -16.73
N GLY A 186 -2.92 7.30 -16.58
CA GLY A 186 -3.60 8.13 -17.59
C GLY A 186 -3.40 9.61 -17.35
N ASP A 187 -4.03 10.40 -18.17
CA ASP A 187 -4.12 11.85 -18.01
C ASP A 187 -5.48 12.21 -17.40
N ILE A 188 -5.50 13.16 -16.49
CA ILE A 188 -6.72 13.77 -15.92
C ILE A 188 -6.97 15.07 -16.68
N PHE A 189 -8.18 15.21 -17.25
CA PHE A 189 -8.62 16.40 -17.95
C PHE A 189 -10.00 16.82 -17.45
#